data_ce94123d5f06c6ce7f3bfac74150855b
#
_entry.id   ce94123d5f06c6ce7f3bfac74150855b
#
_cell.length_a   1.000
_cell.length_b   1.000
_cell.length_c   1.000
_cell.angle_alpha   90.00
_cell.angle_beta   90.00
_cell.angle_gamma   90.00
#
_symmetry.space_group_name_H-M   'P 1'
#
loop_
_entity.id
_entity.type
_entity.pdbx_description
1 polymer ?
#
loop_
_entity_poly.entity_id
_entity_poly.type
_entity_poly.pdbx_seq_one_letter_code
_entity_poly.pdbx_strand_id
1 'polypeptide(L)'
;MQETVAYKRYLAVYDRTVEFSSPTTTPANAEEKISIKYDIVGHPRSGFRFVAVLPFHSETREFTVCREYIQSVNASGVTVPTGGHEPEKHGEDIANAAKAEMNEEAKLVGGRLVNLMEKKSENEGDREVGEEEGFIETKWCRNKFVPFLCVDPKDVEEGQEGKLDVEEFALETFRVDLKELKRMMYSGEMMLPSIITCQMSLDYLVKSGLISKDEYHGSS
;
A
#
# COMPACT_ATOMS: atom_id res chain seq x y z
N MET A 1 -22.92 12.46 -11.18
CA MET A 1 -21.46 12.65 -11.10
C MET A 1 -20.91 12.82 -12.51
N GLN A 2 -20.05 13.81 -12.73
CA GLN A 2 -19.30 14.01 -13.98
C GLN A 2 -17.82 14.06 -13.65
N GLU A 3 -16.97 13.50 -14.53
CA GLU A 3 -15.52 13.48 -14.33
C GLU A 3 -14.79 13.65 -15.67
N THR A 4 -13.78 14.50 -15.70
CA THR A 4 -12.90 14.72 -16.85
C THR A 4 -11.44 14.69 -16.42
N VAL A 5 -10.55 14.27 -17.31
CA VAL A 5 -9.10 14.31 -17.08
C VAL A 5 -8.59 15.71 -17.32
N ALA A 6 -8.13 16.40 -16.27
CA ALA A 6 -7.54 17.74 -16.35
C ALA A 6 -6.05 17.70 -16.73
N TYR A 7 -5.32 16.67 -16.27
CA TYR A 7 -3.91 16.45 -16.57
C TYR A 7 -3.59 14.96 -16.54
N LYS A 8 -2.69 14.50 -17.41
CA LYS A 8 -2.21 13.11 -17.41
C LYS A 8 -0.75 13.05 -17.90
N ARG A 9 0.10 12.41 -17.08
CA ARG A 9 1.43 11.95 -17.46
C ARG A 9 1.65 10.60 -16.79
N TYR A 10 2.51 10.47 -15.79
CA TYR A 10 2.63 9.31 -14.91
C TYR A 10 1.40 9.23 -14.00
N LEU A 11 1.09 10.34 -13.30
CA LEU A 11 -0.16 10.57 -12.61
C LEU A 11 -1.23 11.12 -13.55
N ALA A 12 -2.49 10.93 -13.17
CA ALA A 12 -3.60 11.69 -13.72
C ALA A 12 -4.29 12.52 -12.64
N VAL A 13 -4.71 13.72 -13.01
CA VAL A 13 -5.56 14.59 -12.21
C VAL A 13 -6.92 14.67 -12.87
N TYR A 14 -7.97 14.46 -12.09
CA TYR A 14 -9.35 14.45 -12.54
C TYR A 14 -10.10 15.62 -11.92
N ASP A 15 -10.80 16.41 -12.74
CA ASP A 15 -11.84 17.36 -12.30
C ASP A 15 -13.14 16.55 -12.16
N ARG A 16 -13.61 16.41 -10.92
CA ARG A 16 -14.82 15.64 -10.59
C ARG A 16 -15.87 16.57 -10.03
N THR A 17 -17.04 16.62 -10.65
CA THR A 17 -18.20 17.32 -10.16
C THR A 17 -19.20 16.33 -9.54
N VAL A 18 -19.57 16.57 -8.30
CA VAL A 18 -20.54 15.77 -7.55
C VAL A 18 -21.71 16.64 -7.12
N GLU A 19 -22.92 16.18 -7.39
CA GLU A 19 -24.16 16.82 -6.91
C GLU A 19 -24.64 16.12 -5.65
N PHE A 20 -24.92 16.89 -4.63
CA PHE A 20 -25.48 16.42 -3.36
C PHE A 20 -26.90 17.00 -3.18
N SER A 21 -27.79 16.20 -2.59
CA SER A 21 -29.06 16.73 -2.08
C SER A 21 -28.79 17.58 -0.83
N SER A 22 -29.40 18.77 -0.76
CA SER A 22 -29.21 19.63 0.42
C SER A 22 -29.84 18.96 1.67
N PRO A 23 -29.08 18.86 2.80
CA PRO A 23 -29.59 18.27 4.03
C PRO A 23 -30.66 19.14 4.72
N THR A 24 -30.88 20.40 4.27
CA THR A 24 -31.80 21.37 4.87
C THR A 24 -33.14 21.48 4.13
N THR A 25 -33.36 20.64 3.10
CA THR A 25 -34.65 20.70 2.35
C THR A 25 -35.78 20.11 3.14
N THR A 26 -36.76 20.98 3.48
CA THR A 26 -38.11 20.55 3.84
C THR A 26 -38.78 19.94 2.61
N PRO A 27 -39.78 19.03 2.76
CA PRO A 27 -40.44 18.36 1.63
C PRO A 27 -41.00 19.28 0.54
N ALA A 28 -41.17 20.60 0.83
CA ALA A 28 -41.64 21.60 -0.10
C ALA A 28 -40.58 22.17 -1.06
N ASN A 29 -39.27 21.97 -0.80
CA ASN A 29 -38.12 22.51 -1.57
C ASN A 29 -37.15 21.41 -2.00
N ALA A 30 -37.64 20.26 -2.43
CA ALA A 30 -36.86 19.01 -2.68
C ALA A 30 -35.88 19.08 -3.85
N GLU A 31 -35.65 20.23 -4.50
CA GLU A 31 -34.83 20.34 -5.72
C GLU A 31 -33.51 21.13 -5.56
N GLU A 32 -33.17 21.63 -4.36
CA GLU A 32 -31.95 22.38 -4.21
C GLU A 32 -30.74 21.39 -4.14
N LYS A 33 -29.98 21.30 -5.24
CA LYS A 33 -28.76 20.50 -5.34
C LYS A 33 -27.56 21.38 -5.13
N ILE A 34 -26.62 20.90 -4.33
CA ILE A 34 -25.31 21.50 -4.14
C ILE A 34 -24.34 20.81 -5.08
N SER A 35 -23.75 21.55 -6.02
CA SER A 35 -22.73 21.04 -6.94
C SER A 35 -21.35 21.44 -6.46
N ILE A 36 -20.47 20.46 -6.22
CA ILE A 36 -19.11 20.68 -5.71
C ILE A 36 -18.10 20.05 -6.67
N LYS A 37 -17.04 20.80 -6.97
CA LYS A 37 -15.91 20.32 -7.75
C LYS A 37 -14.78 19.85 -6.84
N TYR A 38 -14.13 18.74 -7.24
CA TYR A 38 -13.02 18.14 -6.55
C TYR A 38 -11.88 17.83 -7.52
N ASP A 39 -10.64 18.09 -7.08
CA ASP A 39 -9.45 17.58 -7.72
C ASP A 39 -9.11 16.21 -7.12
N ILE A 40 -9.03 15.20 -7.97
CA ILE A 40 -8.68 13.83 -7.57
C ILE A 40 -7.42 13.41 -8.33
N VAL A 41 -6.48 12.80 -7.64
CA VAL A 41 -5.26 12.26 -8.27
C VAL A 41 -5.28 10.73 -8.26
N GLY A 42 -4.49 10.11 -9.12
CA GLY A 42 -4.28 8.67 -9.09
C GLY A 42 -3.42 8.16 -10.24
N HIS A 43 -3.07 6.88 -10.17
CA HIS A 43 -2.25 6.18 -11.18
C HIS A 43 -3.15 5.28 -12.05
N PRO A 44 -3.62 5.75 -13.20
CA PRO A 44 -4.55 4.98 -14.03
C PRO A 44 -3.92 3.73 -14.65
N ARG A 45 -2.57 3.69 -14.80
CA ARG A 45 -1.86 2.54 -15.36
C ARG A 45 -1.94 1.32 -14.45
N SER A 46 -1.89 1.52 -13.13
CA SER A 46 -2.06 0.46 -12.13
C SER A 46 -3.53 0.15 -11.80
N GLY A 47 -4.50 0.74 -12.51
CA GLY A 47 -5.91 0.66 -12.13
C GLY A 47 -6.18 1.26 -10.74
N PHE A 48 -5.30 2.15 -10.26
CA PHE A 48 -5.31 2.73 -8.91
C PHE A 48 -5.10 1.73 -7.78
N ARG A 49 -4.51 0.57 -8.08
CA ARG A 49 -4.22 -0.50 -7.12
C ARG A 49 -2.74 -0.62 -6.88
N PHE A 50 -2.35 -0.68 -5.61
CA PHE A 50 -0.97 -0.79 -5.15
C PHE A 50 -0.84 -1.90 -4.12
N VAL A 51 0.37 -2.37 -3.93
CA VAL A 51 0.74 -3.30 -2.87
C VAL A 51 1.84 -2.69 -2.01
N ALA A 52 1.89 -3.10 -0.75
CA ALA A 52 3.00 -2.84 0.14
C ALA A 52 3.30 -4.14 0.89
N VAL A 53 4.55 -4.57 0.93
CA VAL A 53 4.94 -5.89 1.45
C VAL A 53 6.00 -5.74 2.53
N LEU A 54 5.75 -6.24 3.74
CA LEU A 54 6.79 -6.35 4.77
C LEU A 54 7.40 -7.75 4.76
N PRO A 55 8.66 -7.93 4.34
CA PRO A 55 9.37 -9.18 4.50
C PRO A 55 9.86 -9.34 5.96
N PHE A 56 9.62 -10.52 6.56
CA PHE A 56 10.06 -10.89 7.89
C PHE A 56 10.87 -12.19 7.84
N HIS A 57 12.05 -12.18 8.44
CA HIS A 57 12.97 -13.31 8.54
C HIS A 57 12.91 -13.87 9.96
N SER A 58 12.22 -15.00 10.13
CA SER A 58 11.91 -15.55 11.46
C SER A 58 13.16 -16.05 12.20
N GLU A 59 14.17 -16.53 11.49
CA GLU A 59 15.43 -17.01 12.06
C GLU A 59 16.27 -15.87 12.64
N THR A 60 16.46 -14.79 11.88
CA THR A 60 17.27 -13.62 12.31
C THR A 60 16.46 -12.59 13.09
N ARG A 61 15.12 -12.69 13.09
CA ARG A 61 14.19 -11.73 13.73
C ARG A 61 14.23 -10.35 13.10
N GLU A 62 14.59 -10.26 11.82
CA GLU A 62 14.76 -9.03 11.07
C GLU A 62 13.64 -8.80 10.06
N PHE A 63 13.45 -7.54 9.72
CA PHE A 63 12.52 -7.06 8.69
C PHE A 63 13.32 -6.40 7.58
N THR A 64 12.91 -6.62 6.34
CA THR A 64 13.51 -5.92 5.20
C THR A 64 12.71 -4.67 4.88
N VAL A 65 13.39 -3.53 4.77
CA VAL A 65 12.84 -2.23 4.41
C VAL A 65 13.71 -1.60 3.32
N CYS A 66 13.15 -0.61 2.64
CA CYS A 66 13.82 0.13 1.59
C CYS A 66 13.98 1.60 1.99
N ARG A 67 14.99 2.25 1.44
CA ARG A 67 15.19 3.70 1.49
C ARG A 67 15.17 4.23 0.08
N GLU A 68 14.33 5.21 -0.17
CA GLU A 68 14.16 5.79 -1.50
C GLU A 68 13.99 7.31 -1.45
N TYR A 69 14.05 7.94 -2.61
CA TYR A 69 13.77 9.36 -2.77
C TYR A 69 12.27 9.61 -2.85
N ILE A 70 11.75 10.41 -1.93
CA ILE A 70 10.34 10.82 -1.86
C ILE A 70 10.15 12.16 -2.57
N GLN A 71 9.62 12.13 -3.78
CA GLN A 71 9.49 13.30 -4.66
C GLN A 71 8.66 14.43 -4.03
N SER A 72 7.62 14.09 -3.29
CA SER A 72 6.70 15.07 -2.71
C SER A 72 7.33 15.96 -1.65
N VAL A 73 8.36 15.49 -0.98
CA VAL A 73 9.07 16.22 0.08
C VAL A 73 10.53 16.54 -0.26
N ASN A 74 11.01 16.09 -1.44
CA ASN A 74 12.39 16.27 -1.91
C ASN A 74 13.42 15.78 -0.88
N ALA A 75 13.19 14.60 -0.31
CA ALA A 75 14.02 14.01 0.71
C ALA A 75 14.04 12.48 0.60
N SER A 76 14.99 11.83 1.26
CA SER A 76 15.00 10.39 1.42
C SER A 76 14.00 9.96 2.50
N GLY A 77 13.27 8.88 2.27
CA GLY A 77 12.34 8.28 3.23
C GLY A 77 12.47 6.77 3.28
N VAL A 78 11.81 6.16 4.25
CA VAL A 78 11.78 4.72 4.43
C VAL A 78 10.44 4.18 3.97
N THR A 79 10.49 3.05 3.27
CA THR A 79 9.32 2.33 2.78
C THR A 79 9.52 0.81 2.94
N VAL A 80 8.49 0.04 2.76
CA VAL A 80 8.60 -1.39 2.46
C VAL A 80 8.47 -1.56 0.95
N PRO A 81 8.88 -2.67 0.33
CA PRO A 81 8.63 -2.93 -1.10
C PRO A 81 7.20 -2.59 -1.50
N THR A 82 7.05 -1.69 -2.47
CA THR A 82 5.75 -1.06 -2.78
C THR A 82 5.64 -0.69 -4.24
N GLY A 83 4.62 -1.18 -4.93
CA GLY A 83 4.41 -0.81 -6.31
C GLY A 83 3.00 -1.01 -6.84
N GLY A 84 2.81 -0.68 -8.10
CA GLY A 84 1.52 -0.69 -8.77
C GLY A 84 1.12 -2.06 -9.31
N HIS A 85 -0.13 -2.45 -9.13
CA HIS A 85 -0.66 -3.64 -9.78
C HIS A 85 -1.01 -3.34 -11.25
N GLU A 86 -0.20 -3.82 -12.18
CA GLU A 86 -0.46 -3.76 -13.61
C GLU A 86 -0.95 -5.14 -14.10
N PRO A 87 -2.25 -5.32 -14.45
CA PRO A 87 -2.78 -6.63 -14.86
C PRO A 87 -2.04 -7.26 -16.03
N GLU A 88 -1.51 -6.46 -16.96
CA GLU A 88 -0.73 -6.94 -18.10
C GLU A 88 0.60 -7.60 -17.69
N LYS A 89 1.20 -7.15 -16.57
CA LYS A 89 2.43 -7.72 -16.01
C LYS A 89 2.16 -8.81 -14.98
N HIS A 90 1.18 -8.58 -14.10
CA HIS A 90 0.97 -9.37 -12.89
C HIS A 90 -0.22 -10.33 -12.99
N GLY A 91 -1.03 -10.26 -14.08
CA GLY A 91 -2.31 -10.97 -14.16
C GLY A 91 -3.34 -10.39 -13.20
N GLU A 92 -4.43 -11.13 -12.97
CA GLU A 92 -5.54 -10.66 -12.13
C GLU A 92 -5.25 -10.69 -10.62
N ASP A 93 -4.33 -11.56 -10.18
CA ASP A 93 -4.00 -11.73 -8.77
C ASP A 93 -3.01 -10.66 -8.29
N ILE A 94 -3.49 -9.75 -7.44
CA ILE A 94 -2.67 -8.68 -6.85
C ILE A 94 -1.48 -9.21 -6.03
N ALA A 95 -1.53 -10.45 -5.55
CA ALA A 95 -0.41 -11.08 -4.87
C ALA A 95 0.82 -11.26 -5.77
N ASN A 96 0.65 -11.31 -7.10
CA ASN A 96 1.77 -11.37 -8.02
C ASN A 96 2.51 -10.04 -8.12
N ALA A 97 1.82 -8.89 -8.00
CA ALA A 97 2.47 -7.60 -7.86
C ALA A 97 3.32 -7.58 -6.57
N ALA A 98 2.79 -8.03 -5.44
CA ALA A 98 3.54 -8.11 -4.19
C ALA A 98 4.83 -8.95 -4.30
N LYS A 99 4.79 -10.07 -5.04
CA LYS A 99 5.98 -10.90 -5.30
C LYS A 99 6.98 -10.21 -6.23
N ALA A 100 6.48 -9.48 -7.24
CA ALA A 100 7.32 -8.74 -8.18
C ALA A 100 8.08 -7.63 -7.45
N GLU A 101 7.40 -6.80 -6.66
CA GLU A 101 8.02 -5.72 -5.89
C GLU A 101 9.05 -6.25 -4.87
N MET A 102 8.74 -7.36 -4.20
CA MET A 102 9.73 -8.02 -3.33
C MET A 102 11.01 -8.41 -4.08
N ASN A 103 10.87 -8.91 -5.32
CA ASN A 103 12.02 -9.27 -6.13
C ASN A 103 12.75 -8.03 -6.67
N GLU A 104 12.02 -7.07 -7.20
CA GLU A 104 12.57 -5.88 -7.86
C GLU A 104 13.25 -4.95 -6.86
N GLU A 105 12.58 -4.62 -5.75
CA GLU A 105 13.08 -3.66 -4.77
C GLU A 105 13.90 -4.30 -3.65
N ALA A 106 13.47 -5.45 -3.11
CA ALA A 106 14.12 -6.07 -1.96
C ALA A 106 15.08 -7.22 -2.28
N LYS A 107 15.16 -7.65 -3.55
CA LYS A 107 15.96 -8.80 -3.99
C LYS A 107 15.59 -10.09 -3.23
N LEU A 108 14.29 -10.28 -2.98
CA LEU A 108 13.76 -11.39 -2.22
C LEU A 108 12.75 -12.19 -3.05
N VAL A 109 12.71 -13.51 -2.87
CA VAL A 109 11.76 -14.43 -3.54
C VAL A 109 11.24 -15.47 -2.57
N GLY A 110 10.13 -16.11 -2.97
CA GLY A 110 9.53 -17.19 -2.17
C GLY A 110 8.97 -16.71 -0.84
N GLY A 111 9.08 -17.57 0.18
CA GLY A 111 8.46 -17.31 1.46
C GLY A 111 6.94 -17.52 1.47
N ARG A 112 6.32 -17.32 2.62
CA ARG A 112 4.87 -17.41 2.80
C ARG A 112 4.25 -16.01 2.74
N LEU A 113 3.64 -15.67 1.61
CA LEU A 113 2.94 -14.40 1.43
C LEU A 113 1.55 -14.46 2.09
N VAL A 114 1.23 -13.45 2.90
CA VAL A 114 -0.03 -13.31 3.63
C VAL A 114 -0.67 -12.00 3.26
N ASN A 115 -1.87 -12.03 2.68
CA ASN A 115 -2.70 -10.83 2.54
C ASN A 115 -3.26 -10.46 3.91
N LEU A 116 -2.99 -9.24 4.37
CA LEU A 116 -3.36 -8.76 5.70
C LEU A 116 -4.76 -8.16 5.76
N MET A 117 -5.43 -8.00 4.61
CA MET A 117 -6.83 -7.58 4.60
C MET A 117 -7.73 -8.67 5.15
N GLU A 118 -8.65 -8.32 6.04
CA GLU A 118 -9.69 -9.23 6.48
C GLU A 118 -10.61 -9.56 5.30
N LYS A 119 -10.83 -10.86 5.06
CA LYS A 119 -11.84 -11.29 4.09
C LYS A 119 -13.20 -10.86 4.63
N LYS A 120 -13.90 -10.04 3.86
CA LYS A 120 -15.28 -9.70 4.18
C LYS A 120 -16.14 -10.94 4.11
N SER A 121 -17.06 -11.10 5.08
CA SER A 121 -18.00 -12.21 5.06
C SER A 121 -18.91 -12.11 3.83
N GLU A 122 -19.17 -13.24 3.18
CA GLU A 122 -20.06 -13.33 1.99
C GLU A 122 -21.50 -12.86 2.25
N ASN A 123 -21.83 -12.51 3.50
CA ASN A 123 -23.17 -12.10 3.94
C ASN A 123 -23.41 -10.57 3.98
N GLU A 124 -22.43 -9.74 3.66
CA GLU A 124 -22.65 -8.31 3.48
C GLU A 124 -23.13 -8.06 2.05
N GLY A 125 -24.44 -8.26 1.86
CA GLY A 125 -25.14 -7.92 0.63
C GLY A 125 -24.99 -6.44 0.27
N ASP A 126 -25.06 -6.16 -1.04
CA ASP A 126 -25.11 -4.83 -1.66
C ASP A 126 -23.77 -4.06 -1.75
N ARG A 127 -22.71 -4.72 -2.28
CA ARG A 127 -21.66 -3.96 -2.94
C ARG A 127 -21.88 -3.98 -4.44
N GLU A 128 -21.92 -2.79 -5.02
CA GLU A 128 -21.83 -2.65 -6.47
C GLU A 128 -20.56 -3.37 -6.96
N VAL A 129 -20.73 -4.15 -8.02
CA VAL A 129 -19.63 -4.80 -8.74
C VAL A 129 -18.60 -3.73 -9.11
N GLY A 130 -17.42 -3.70 -8.45
CA GLY A 130 -16.35 -2.73 -8.72
C GLY A 130 -15.69 -2.09 -7.50
N GLU A 131 -16.11 -2.36 -6.26
CA GLU A 131 -15.36 -1.93 -5.09
C GLU A 131 -14.10 -2.79 -4.91
N GLU A 132 -13.00 -2.32 -5.48
CA GLU A 132 -11.69 -2.94 -5.33
C GLU A 132 -11.25 -2.93 -3.85
N GLU A 133 -10.74 -4.05 -3.37
CA GLU A 133 -10.18 -4.17 -2.03
C GLU A 133 -8.92 -3.30 -1.89
N GLY A 134 -8.73 -2.70 -0.72
CA GLY A 134 -7.55 -1.91 -0.40
C GLY A 134 -7.87 -0.71 0.50
N PHE A 135 -6.85 -0.22 1.19
CA PHE A 135 -6.93 0.99 1.99
C PHE A 135 -6.79 2.24 1.11
N ILE A 136 -7.59 3.24 1.40
CA ILE A 136 -7.51 4.56 0.76
C ILE A 136 -6.31 5.30 1.35
N GLU A 137 -5.41 5.81 0.51
CA GLU A 137 -4.25 6.58 0.96
C GLU A 137 -4.64 7.94 1.55
N THR A 138 -5.41 8.71 0.79
CA THR A 138 -5.93 10.02 1.23
C THR A 138 -7.27 10.31 0.54
N LYS A 139 -8.02 11.29 1.04
CA LYS A 139 -9.28 11.72 0.40
C LYS A 139 -9.11 12.34 -1.00
N TRP A 140 -7.89 12.74 -1.35
CA TRP A 140 -7.56 13.37 -2.63
C TRP A 140 -7.04 12.37 -3.67
N CYS A 141 -6.59 11.19 -3.20
CA CYS A 141 -6.02 10.15 -4.03
C CYS A 141 -7.00 8.99 -4.16
N ARG A 142 -7.23 8.54 -5.38
CA ARG A 142 -8.10 7.37 -5.62
C ARG A 142 -7.34 6.06 -5.56
N ASN A 143 -6.01 6.10 -5.40
CA ASN A 143 -5.23 4.90 -5.20
C ASN A 143 -5.65 4.19 -3.92
N LYS A 144 -5.61 2.87 -3.98
CA LYS A 144 -5.79 1.99 -2.82
C LYS A 144 -4.61 1.05 -2.75
N PHE A 145 -4.14 0.74 -1.55
CA PHE A 145 -3.08 -0.24 -1.38
C PHE A 145 -3.55 -1.44 -0.57
N VAL A 146 -3.00 -2.61 -0.90
CA VAL A 146 -3.23 -3.87 -0.21
C VAL A 146 -1.95 -4.24 0.53
N PRO A 147 -1.98 -4.33 1.88
CA PRO A 147 -0.83 -4.70 2.68
C PRO A 147 -0.62 -6.22 2.67
N PHE A 148 0.63 -6.62 2.54
CA PHE A 148 1.09 -8.00 2.63
C PHE A 148 2.20 -8.16 3.66
N LEU A 149 2.27 -9.34 4.26
CA LEU A 149 3.41 -9.84 5.00
C LEU A 149 4.02 -11.01 4.24
N CYS A 150 5.33 -11.02 4.07
CA CYS A 150 6.04 -12.21 3.58
C CYS A 150 6.90 -12.79 4.68
N VAL A 151 6.62 -14.03 5.10
CA VAL A 151 7.39 -14.74 6.14
C VAL A 151 8.41 -15.65 5.48
N ASP A 152 9.67 -15.51 5.90
CA ASP A 152 10.82 -16.30 5.46
C ASP A 152 11.03 -16.28 3.94
N PRO A 153 11.10 -15.09 3.32
CA PRO A 153 11.58 -15.00 1.96
C PRO A 153 13.08 -15.37 1.89
N LYS A 154 13.55 -15.69 0.70
CA LYS A 154 14.95 -16.03 0.41
C LYS A 154 15.56 -14.93 -0.44
N ASP A 155 16.84 -14.70 -0.27
CA ASP A 155 17.60 -13.85 -1.16
C ASP A 155 17.59 -14.43 -2.58
N VAL A 156 17.48 -13.59 -3.58
CA VAL A 156 17.52 -13.97 -5.01
C VAL A 156 18.95 -14.42 -5.33
N GLU A 157 19.09 -15.43 -6.18
CA GLU A 157 20.41 -15.83 -6.71
C GLU A 157 20.98 -14.71 -7.58
N GLU A 158 22.30 -14.52 -7.51
CA GLU A 158 23.01 -13.49 -8.29
C GLU A 158 22.67 -13.57 -9.79
N GLY A 159 22.23 -12.47 -10.37
CA GLY A 159 21.84 -12.36 -11.77
C GLY A 159 20.39 -12.73 -12.07
N GLN A 160 19.57 -13.07 -11.07
CA GLN A 160 18.14 -13.34 -11.20
C GLN A 160 17.28 -12.23 -10.57
N GLU A 161 17.89 -11.14 -10.13
CA GLU A 161 17.20 -10.00 -9.55
C GLU A 161 16.28 -9.32 -10.57
N GLY A 162 15.12 -8.89 -10.12
CA GLY A 162 14.24 -8.00 -10.87
C GLY A 162 14.94 -6.68 -11.18
N LYS A 163 14.50 -6.01 -12.22
CA LYS A 163 15.06 -4.71 -12.60
C LYS A 163 14.28 -3.61 -11.91
N LEU A 164 15.01 -2.72 -11.27
CA LEU A 164 14.47 -1.47 -10.76
C LEU A 164 13.99 -0.57 -11.92
N ASP A 165 12.92 0.13 -11.69
CA ASP A 165 12.51 1.22 -12.58
C ASP A 165 13.52 2.38 -12.52
N VAL A 166 13.56 3.19 -13.58
CA VAL A 166 14.53 4.30 -13.67
C VAL A 166 14.39 5.29 -12.50
N GLU A 167 13.21 5.40 -11.93
CA GLU A 167 12.91 6.29 -10.81
C GLU A 167 13.45 5.76 -9.47
N GLU A 168 13.75 4.46 -9.41
CA GLU A 168 14.25 3.74 -8.22
C GLU A 168 15.78 3.62 -8.18
N PHE A 169 16.48 4.38 -9.01
CA PHE A 169 17.95 4.32 -9.15
C PHE A 169 18.72 4.51 -7.84
N ALA A 170 18.11 5.14 -6.84
CA ALA A 170 18.68 5.41 -5.52
C ALA A 170 18.03 4.58 -4.40
N LEU A 171 17.30 3.51 -4.76
CA LEU A 171 16.69 2.64 -3.79
C LEU A 171 17.75 1.77 -3.12
N GLU A 172 17.78 1.79 -1.79
CA GLU A 172 18.64 1.00 -0.94
C GLU A 172 17.82 0.04 -0.08
N THR A 173 18.16 -1.24 -0.07
CA THR A 173 17.47 -2.25 0.74
C THR A 173 18.34 -2.64 1.91
N PHE A 174 17.76 -2.74 3.11
CA PHE A 174 18.48 -3.13 4.34
C PHE A 174 17.55 -3.85 5.33
N ARG A 175 18.16 -4.56 6.28
CA ARG A 175 17.45 -5.28 7.33
C ARG A 175 17.52 -4.52 8.65
N VAL A 176 16.44 -4.58 9.41
CA VAL A 176 16.31 -3.94 10.73
C VAL A 176 15.64 -4.88 11.73
N ASP A 177 15.98 -4.74 13.00
CA ASP A 177 15.28 -5.41 14.07
C ASP A 177 13.92 -4.75 14.38
N LEU A 178 13.13 -5.37 15.25
CA LEU A 178 11.82 -4.87 15.65
C LEU A 178 11.88 -3.49 16.30
N LYS A 179 12.92 -3.22 17.09
CA LYS A 179 13.08 -1.93 17.78
C LYS A 179 13.31 -0.79 16.78
N GLU A 180 14.19 -1.02 15.81
CA GLU A 180 14.50 -0.04 14.78
C GLU A 180 13.32 0.15 13.81
N LEU A 181 12.61 -0.94 13.43
CA LEU A 181 11.40 -0.84 12.62
C LEU A 181 10.35 0.07 13.32
N LYS A 182 10.10 -0.15 14.60
CA LYS A 182 9.19 0.70 15.38
C LYS A 182 9.68 2.14 15.45
N ARG A 183 10.97 2.37 15.67
CA ARG A 183 11.52 3.73 15.64
C ARG A 183 11.19 4.44 14.32
N MET A 184 11.41 3.78 13.20
CA MET A 184 11.12 4.32 11.86
C MET A 184 9.63 4.61 11.66
N MET A 185 8.75 3.71 12.11
CA MET A 185 7.30 3.90 12.02
C MET A 185 6.81 5.16 12.76
N TYR A 186 7.46 5.54 13.87
CA TYR A 186 7.04 6.66 14.72
C TYR A 186 7.85 7.95 14.54
N SER A 187 8.95 7.92 13.77
CA SER A 187 9.82 9.07 13.57
C SER A 187 9.36 10.03 12.47
N GLY A 188 8.40 9.62 11.64
CA GLY A 188 8.00 10.37 10.45
C GLY A 188 8.88 10.12 9.22
N GLU A 189 9.83 9.19 9.29
CA GLU A 189 10.70 8.81 8.16
C GLU A 189 9.98 7.89 7.16
N MET A 190 8.93 7.20 7.62
CA MET A 190 8.26 6.15 6.84
C MET A 190 6.95 6.64 6.23
N MET A 191 6.68 6.25 4.97
CA MET A 191 5.41 6.55 4.30
C MET A 191 4.23 5.85 4.97
N LEU A 192 3.04 6.46 4.93
CA LEU A 192 1.85 5.96 5.60
C LEU A 192 1.42 4.54 5.17
N PRO A 193 1.40 4.17 3.87
CA PRO A 193 1.11 2.79 3.47
C PRO A 193 2.06 1.77 4.10
N SER A 194 3.35 2.11 4.19
CA SER A 194 4.36 1.27 4.82
C SER A 194 4.15 1.14 6.34
N ILE A 195 3.80 2.24 7.03
CA ILE A 195 3.47 2.21 8.47
C ILE A 195 2.30 1.26 8.74
N ILE A 196 1.22 1.37 7.97
CA ILE A 196 0.03 0.51 8.15
C ILE A 196 0.37 -0.95 7.84
N THR A 197 1.13 -1.21 6.79
CA THR A 197 1.59 -2.56 6.44
C THR A 197 2.45 -3.16 7.55
N CYS A 198 3.40 -2.39 8.09
CA CYS A 198 4.21 -2.81 9.23
C CYS A 198 3.34 -3.10 10.47
N GLN A 199 2.42 -2.22 10.84
CA GLN A 199 1.57 -2.41 12.01
C GLN A 199 0.71 -3.67 11.89
N MET A 200 0.03 -3.87 10.75
CA MET A 200 -0.80 -5.05 10.51
C MET A 200 0.04 -6.33 10.47
N SER A 201 1.25 -6.27 9.91
CA SER A 201 2.20 -7.39 9.93
C SER A 201 2.62 -7.76 11.35
N LEU A 202 2.96 -6.78 12.18
CA LEU A 202 3.34 -7.01 13.58
C LEU A 202 2.18 -7.62 14.38
N ASP A 203 0.95 -7.13 14.18
CA ASP A 203 -0.25 -7.70 14.80
C ASP A 203 -0.46 -9.17 14.38
N TYR A 204 -0.27 -9.47 13.10
CA TYR A 204 -0.34 -10.85 12.60
C TYR A 204 0.76 -11.73 13.19
N LEU A 205 2.01 -11.25 13.24
CA LEU A 205 3.16 -12.01 13.78
C LEU A 205 2.98 -12.33 15.27
N VAL A 206 2.43 -11.38 16.05
CA VAL A 206 2.09 -11.61 17.46
C VAL A 206 0.94 -12.62 17.61
N LYS A 207 -0.14 -12.45 16.83
CA LYS A 207 -1.30 -13.37 16.86
C LYS A 207 -0.93 -14.80 16.46
N SER A 208 -0.01 -14.95 15.51
CA SER A 208 0.48 -16.27 15.05
C SER A 208 1.58 -16.87 15.93
N GLY A 209 2.06 -16.16 16.96
CA GLY A 209 3.13 -16.60 17.85
C GLY A 209 4.53 -16.56 17.24
N LEU A 210 4.69 -15.97 16.04
CA LEU A 210 5.99 -15.78 15.40
C LEU A 210 6.82 -14.71 16.11
N ILE A 211 6.17 -13.74 16.77
CA ILE A 211 6.77 -12.78 17.70
C ILE A 211 6.04 -12.90 19.03
N SER A 212 6.78 -12.97 20.15
CA SER A 212 6.15 -12.99 21.46
C SER A 212 5.60 -11.61 21.87
N LYS A 213 4.63 -11.58 22.77
CA LYS A 213 4.11 -10.31 23.32
C LYS A 213 5.20 -9.52 24.06
N ASP A 214 6.07 -10.20 24.77
CA ASP A 214 7.16 -9.57 25.53
C ASP A 214 8.17 -8.91 24.59
N GLU A 215 8.54 -9.59 23.51
CA GLU A 215 9.38 -9.03 22.44
C GLU A 215 8.70 -7.83 21.77
N TYR A 216 7.41 -7.95 21.46
CA TYR A 216 6.65 -6.86 20.85
C TYR A 216 6.59 -5.63 21.75
N HIS A 217 6.43 -5.79 23.08
CA HIS A 217 6.36 -4.68 24.03
C HIS A 217 7.73 -4.19 24.52
N GLY A 218 8.81 -4.88 24.15
CA GLY A 218 10.15 -4.53 24.59
C GLY A 218 10.40 -4.82 26.06
N SER A 219 9.67 -5.78 26.62
CA SER A 219 9.89 -6.27 27.99
C SER A 219 11.00 -7.31 27.94
N SER A 220 12.25 -6.87 28.06
CA SER A 220 13.42 -7.73 28.30
C SER A 220 14.08 -7.33 29.60
#